data_da4e4e13bee750111f7a59fd5b7e8dd8
#
_entry.id   da4e4e13bee750111f7a59fd5b7e8dd8
#
_cell.length_a   1.000
_cell.length_b   1.000
_cell.length_c   1.000
_cell.angle_alpha   90.00
_cell.angle_beta   90.00
_cell.angle_gamma   90.00
#
_symmetry.space_group_name_H-M   'P 1'
#
loop_
_entity.id
_entity.type
_entity.pdbx_description
1 polymer ?
#
loop_
_entity_poly.entity_id
_entity_poly.type
_entity_poly.pdbx_seq_one_letter_code
_entity_poly.pdbx_strand_id
1 'polypeptide(L)'
;MNKTRVRNIWTGLLVLVLAGPVLADEGLWLFNMPPAEILKAKYNFVPSPEWLDHLRLSSIRFGGASGSFVSPDGLALTNHHVGQGAIQRLSTPERDLMKTGFYARTRAEELKVPGLELSVLQSIEDVTARIKGVERPEMTAAEAAEARDREIAALEEEESEKTGLRCAVVNLFSGGMYHLYRYKIITDVRLVFAPDYLIAFFGGDQDNFTYPRYDLDICLFRLYENDRPYPTPHYLKWNTSGQKEGDLVVVSGHPGSTGRLLTVSQLAFLRDVAYPWTLANYERRRAGLQYFSKRGGEAARNARGPLFGIENSLKAVTGYQSGLLDPVLMEIKLKEETALREAVRRDPEIDKLYGAAWDEIAAAQKTYAEIYKMYRYFEGGAGFTTSYFSTARTLVRLAAEKPKPDAERLREYRDVSLPAITRRLTAETPVFNDLEVFNLTDSLIQLQKEFGSLPEVKWLFAGRLAEDVAKDLISGTKLGDPAVRKAYLEGGLQAVSLSVDPMIKLAWLVDPLSRGVRKRYEQEVESVETRNGALIAQAVFKLKGTAVAPDATGTLRLSFGAVKGYVEN
;
A
#
# COMPACT_ATOMS: atom_id res chain seq x y z
N MET A 1 -26.44 60.93 61.77
CA MET A 1 -25.39 61.13 60.77
C MET A 1 -24.95 59.77 60.26
N ASN A 2 -25.57 59.30 59.14
CA ASN A 2 -25.29 58.01 58.55
C ASN A 2 -24.40 58.17 57.33
N LYS A 3 -23.24 57.53 57.34
CA LYS A 3 -22.34 57.43 56.18
C LYS A 3 -22.62 56.14 55.43
N THR A 4 -23.29 56.26 54.28
CA THR A 4 -23.49 55.17 53.34
C THR A 4 -22.19 54.91 52.56
N ARG A 5 -21.63 53.71 52.70
CA ARG A 5 -20.51 53.24 51.89
C ARG A 5 -21.05 52.63 50.58
N VAL A 6 -20.75 53.24 49.44
CA VAL A 6 -20.97 52.71 48.12
C VAL A 6 -19.84 51.68 47.85
N ARG A 7 -20.23 50.42 47.66
CA ARG A 7 -19.35 49.30 47.26
C ARG A 7 -19.38 49.19 45.75
N ASN A 8 -18.30 49.62 45.08
CA ASN A 8 -18.11 49.35 43.64
C ASN A 8 -17.83 47.85 43.43
N ILE A 9 -18.74 47.17 42.79
CA ILE A 9 -18.58 45.80 42.30
C ILE A 9 -17.98 45.91 40.88
N TRP A 10 -16.70 45.60 40.75
CA TRP A 10 -16.07 45.38 39.46
C TRP A 10 -16.43 43.97 38.99
N THR A 11 -17.33 43.89 38.02
CA THR A 11 -17.64 42.65 37.31
C THR A 11 -16.53 42.43 36.28
N GLY A 12 -15.52 41.66 36.65
CA GLY A 12 -14.51 41.17 35.70
C GLY A 12 -15.14 40.16 34.73
N LEU A 13 -15.34 40.58 33.50
CA LEU A 13 -15.78 39.71 32.41
C LEU A 13 -14.61 38.78 32.07
N LEU A 14 -14.60 37.56 32.61
CA LEU A 14 -13.66 36.50 32.23
C LEU A 14 -14.04 36.01 30.84
N VAL A 15 -13.42 36.58 29.81
CA VAL A 15 -13.52 36.00 28.45
C VAL A 15 -12.76 34.68 28.46
N LEU A 16 -13.48 33.60 28.70
CA LEU A 16 -12.99 32.24 28.40
C LEU A 16 -12.85 32.14 26.88
N VAL A 17 -11.65 32.36 26.38
CA VAL A 17 -11.29 31.92 25.02
C VAL A 17 -11.30 30.39 25.07
N LEU A 18 -12.43 29.79 24.71
CA LEU A 18 -12.52 28.38 24.38
C LEU A 18 -11.62 28.19 23.14
N ALA A 19 -10.36 27.87 23.36
CA ALA A 19 -9.53 27.25 22.35
C ALA A 19 -10.20 25.91 22.03
N GLY A 20 -11.11 25.90 21.07
CA GLY A 20 -11.66 24.67 20.50
C GLY A 20 -10.49 23.82 19.99
N PRO A 21 -10.59 22.49 20.03
CA PRO A 21 -9.56 21.65 19.49
C PRO A 21 -9.28 22.09 18.05
N VAL A 22 -8.02 22.39 17.76
CA VAL A 22 -7.58 22.72 16.40
C VAL A 22 -7.58 21.42 15.62
N LEU A 23 -8.72 21.13 14.98
CA LEU A 23 -8.84 20.00 14.08
C LEU A 23 -7.99 20.28 12.82
N ALA A 24 -7.10 19.36 12.48
CA ALA A 24 -6.40 19.37 11.20
C ALA A 24 -7.43 19.32 10.06
N ASP A 25 -7.08 19.87 8.90
CA ASP A 25 -7.95 19.76 7.73
C ASP A 25 -7.99 18.32 7.26
N GLU A 26 -9.19 17.80 7.17
CA GLU A 26 -9.44 16.39 6.91
C GLU A 26 -9.49 16.11 5.41
N GLY A 27 -8.91 14.97 4.99
CA GLY A 27 -9.09 14.42 3.66
C GLY A 27 -7.79 14.19 2.89
N LEU A 28 -7.81 13.12 2.10
CA LEU A 28 -6.81 12.78 1.09
C LEU A 28 -7.48 12.95 -0.28
N TRP A 29 -7.43 14.18 -0.79
CA TRP A 29 -8.22 14.63 -1.93
C TRP A 29 -7.65 14.18 -3.26
N LEU A 30 -8.52 13.98 -4.24
CA LEU A 30 -8.14 13.67 -5.61
C LEU A 30 -7.68 14.95 -6.33
N PHE A 31 -6.65 14.84 -7.18
CA PHE A 31 -6.15 15.98 -7.96
C PHE A 31 -7.16 16.54 -8.97
N ASN A 32 -8.01 15.68 -9.53
CA ASN A 32 -9.09 16.07 -10.44
C ASN A 32 -10.40 16.47 -9.72
N MET A 33 -10.43 16.34 -8.38
CA MET A 33 -11.57 16.77 -7.53
C MET A 33 -11.03 17.46 -6.27
N PRO A 34 -10.26 18.57 -6.40
CA PRO A 34 -9.72 19.27 -5.24
C PRO A 34 -10.83 19.96 -4.45
N PRO A 35 -10.70 20.12 -3.12
CA PRO A 35 -11.71 20.78 -2.29
C PRO A 35 -11.59 22.31 -2.41
N ALA A 36 -11.83 22.85 -3.60
CA ALA A 36 -11.59 24.25 -3.93
C ALA A 36 -12.35 25.22 -3.02
N GLU A 37 -13.63 24.92 -2.68
CA GLU A 37 -14.44 25.77 -1.80
C GLU A 37 -13.88 25.81 -0.36
N ILE A 38 -13.37 24.69 0.15
CA ILE A 38 -12.74 24.62 1.49
C ILE A 38 -11.45 25.43 1.49
N LEU A 39 -10.60 25.24 0.49
CA LEU A 39 -9.34 25.97 0.32
C LEU A 39 -9.58 27.48 0.19
N LYS A 40 -10.60 27.88 -0.59
CA LYS A 40 -10.98 29.28 -0.74
C LYS A 40 -11.48 29.87 0.56
N ALA A 41 -12.38 29.17 1.25
CA ALA A 41 -13.01 29.69 2.47
C ALA A 41 -12.02 29.80 3.65
N LYS A 42 -11.13 28.80 3.83
CA LYS A 42 -10.20 28.77 4.97
C LYS A 42 -8.89 29.52 4.72
N TYR A 43 -8.37 29.47 3.49
CA TYR A 43 -7.02 29.93 3.16
C TYR A 43 -6.96 31.00 2.07
N ASN A 44 -8.11 31.43 1.56
CA ASN A 44 -8.21 32.34 0.42
C ASN A 44 -7.38 31.87 -0.80
N PHE A 45 -7.30 30.54 -0.99
CA PHE A 45 -6.52 29.89 -2.03
C PHE A 45 -7.44 29.09 -2.96
N VAL A 46 -7.30 29.33 -4.27
CA VAL A 46 -7.99 28.56 -5.30
C VAL A 46 -6.93 27.93 -6.20
N PRO A 47 -6.73 26.59 -6.15
CA PRO A 47 -5.76 25.95 -7.02
C PRO A 47 -6.17 26.08 -8.48
N SER A 48 -5.28 26.66 -9.32
CA SER A 48 -5.52 26.68 -10.77
C SER A 48 -5.21 25.31 -11.40
N PRO A 49 -5.75 25.00 -12.58
CA PRO A 49 -5.39 23.78 -13.31
C PRO A 49 -3.88 23.64 -13.54
N GLU A 50 -3.19 24.72 -13.88
CA GLU A 50 -1.74 24.73 -14.11
C GLU A 50 -0.96 24.45 -12.84
N TRP A 51 -1.42 24.95 -11.68
CA TRP A 51 -0.84 24.67 -10.37
C TRP A 51 -1.01 23.20 -9.99
N LEU A 52 -2.20 22.64 -10.19
CA LEU A 52 -2.48 21.24 -9.94
C LEU A 52 -1.64 20.33 -10.86
N ASP A 53 -1.52 20.67 -12.12
CA ASP A 53 -0.69 19.95 -13.09
C ASP A 53 0.79 20.02 -12.73
N HIS A 54 1.27 21.21 -12.34
CA HIS A 54 2.65 21.37 -11.89
C HIS A 54 2.95 20.47 -10.68
N LEU A 55 2.10 20.47 -9.66
CA LEU A 55 2.27 19.66 -8.47
C LEU A 55 2.17 18.15 -8.78
N ARG A 56 1.19 17.75 -9.62
CA ARG A 56 1.00 16.36 -10.04
C ARG A 56 2.21 15.83 -10.82
N LEU A 57 2.70 16.58 -11.79
CA LEU A 57 3.84 16.19 -12.62
C LEU A 57 5.19 16.28 -11.88
N SER A 58 5.27 17.05 -10.78
CA SER A 58 6.41 17.07 -9.89
C SER A 58 6.42 15.87 -8.93
N SER A 59 5.29 15.20 -8.73
CA SER A 59 5.12 14.10 -7.77
C SER A 59 5.46 12.76 -8.42
N ILE A 60 6.22 11.93 -7.70
CA ILE A 60 6.70 10.63 -8.18
C ILE A 60 6.16 9.53 -7.27
N ARG A 61 5.68 8.44 -7.87
CA ARG A 61 5.44 7.20 -7.15
C ARG A 61 6.72 6.36 -7.13
N PHE A 62 7.22 6.12 -5.94
CA PHE A 62 8.44 5.34 -5.67
C PHE A 62 8.06 3.98 -5.08
N GLY A 63 7.74 3.01 -5.96
CA GLY A 63 7.16 1.74 -5.50
C GLY A 63 5.81 1.95 -4.80
N GLY A 64 5.74 1.64 -3.51
CA GLY A 64 4.57 1.88 -2.65
C GLY A 64 4.58 3.23 -1.92
N ALA A 65 5.57 4.10 -2.18
CA ALA A 65 5.79 5.36 -1.46
C ALA A 65 5.83 6.57 -2.39
N SER A 66 6.17 7.73 -1.85
CA SER A 66 6.16 9.01 -2.53
C SER A 66 7.57 9.57 -2.71
N GLY A 67 7.75 10.35 -3.75
CA GLY A 67 8.90 11.20 -3.98
C GLY A 67 8.50 12.41 -4.82
N SER A 68 9.45 13.29 -5.09
CA SER A 68 9.23 14.45 -5.95
C SER A 68 10.46 14.80 -6.76
N PHE A 69 10.27 15.35 -7.96
CA PHE A 69 11.34 16.03 -8.66
C PHE A 69 11.71 17.32 -7.95
N VAL A 70 13.01 17.57 -7.80
CA VAL A 70 13.57 18.76 -7.14
C VAL A 70 14.58 19.50 -8.02
N SER A 71 14.71 19.12 -9.29
CA SER A 71 15.53 19.82 -10.28
C SER A 71 14.99 19.62 -11.70
N PRO A 72 15.39 20.46 -12.66
CA PRO A 72 14.94 20.32 -14.06
C PRO A 72 15.60 19.16 -14.80
N ASP A 73 16.58 18.48 -14.21
CA ASP A 73 17.37 17.41 -14.81
C ASP A 73 17.19 16.05 -14.10
N GLY A 74 15.96 15.74 -13.70
CA GLY A 74 15.55 14.43 -13.24
C GLY A 74 15.97 14.06 -11.81
N LEU A 75 16.47 15.01 -10.99
CA LEU A 75 16.79 14.73 -9.60
C LEU A 75 15.50 14.53 -8.79
N ALA A 76 15.38 13.37 -8.16
CA ALA A 76 14.23 12.95 -7.38
C ALA A 76 14.61 12.82 -5.89
N LEU A 77 13.80 13.41 -5.03
CA LEU A 77 13.88 13.31 -3.57
C LEU A 77 12.86 12.31 -3.06
N THR A 78 13.28 11.42 -2.15
CA THR A 78 12.42 10.55 -1.36
C THR A 78 13.04 10.32 0.02
N ASN A 79 12.39 9.51 0.87
CA ASN A 79 12.95 9.13 2.16
C ASN A 79 14.07 8.10 2.01
N HIS A 80 15.01 8.08 2.95
CA HIS A 80 16.05 7.05 3.01
C HIS A 80 15.44 5.66 3.19
N HIS A 81 14.46 5.50 4.09
CA HIS A 81 13.80 4.22 4.31
C HIS A 81 13.05 3.71 3.07
N VAL A 82 12.57 4.60 2.20
CA VAL A 82 11.98 4.22 0.89
C VAL A 82 13.08 3.74 -0.07
N GLY A 83 14.23 4.39 -0.08
CA GLY A 83 15.41 4.04 -0.87
C GLY A 83 16.19 2.84 -0.34
N GLN A 84 15.95 2.41 0.91
CA GLN A 84 16.75 1.40 1.61
C GLN A 84 16.95 0.11 0.82
N GLY A 85 15.88 -0.40 0.20
CA GLY A 85 15.98 -1.60 -0.62
C GLY A 85 16.87 -1.42 -1.87
N ALA A 86 16.90 -0.23 -2.45
CA ALA A 86 17.79 0.11 -3.55
C ALA A 86 19.26 0.21 -3.09
N ILE A 87 19.49 0.90 -1.96
CA ILE A 87 20.83 1.04 -1.35
C ILE A 87 21.40 -0.33 -0.98
N GLN A 88 20.58 -1.21 -0.39
CA GLN A 88 21.00 -2.56 -0.01
C GLN A 88 21.34 -3.44 -1.23
N ARG A 89 20.61 -3.31 -2.34
CA ARG A 89 20.95 -4.02 -3.60
C ARG A 89 22.29 -3.58 -4.20
N LEU A 90 22.71 -2.34 -3.96
CA LEU A 90 23.98 -1.79 -4.41
C LEU A 90 25.11 -2.03 -3.40
N SER A 91 24.81 -2.55 -2.21
CA SER A 91 25.79 -2.82 -1.16
C SER A 91 26.38 -4.22 -1.28
N THR A 92 27.67 -4.33 -1.00
CA THR A 92 28.39 -5.60 -0.82
C THR A 92 28.98 -5.67 0.59
N PRO A 93 29.46 -6.84 1.07
CA PRO A 93 30.15 -6.93 2.35
C PRO A 93 31.35 -5.97 2.48
N GLU A 94 32.06 -5.73 1.36
CA GLU A 94 33.25 -4.85 1.28
C GLU A 94 32.87 -3.38 1.16
N ARG A 95 31.68 -3.10 0.62
CA ARG A 95 31.14 -1.74 0.42
C ARG A 95 29.69 -1.66 0.87
N ASP A 96 29.48 -1.64 2.18
CA ASP A 96 28.13 -1.49 2.78
C ASP A 96 27.67 -0.03 2.76
N LEU A 97 26.93 0.35 1.70
CA LEU A 97 26.41 1.71 1.52
C LEU A 97 25.38 2.11 2.58
N MET A 98 24.74 1.14 3.22
CA MET A 98 23.87 1.41 4.37
C MET A 98 24.67 1.93 5.58
N LYS A 99 25.90 1.43 5.75
CA LYS A 99 26.79 1.81 6.84
C LYS A 99 27.59 3.08 6.57
N THR A 100 28.02 3.29 5.32
CA THR A 100 28.96 4.37 4.96
C THR A 100 28.26 5.58 4.35
N GLY A 101 26.98 5.43 3.97
CA GLY A 101 26.31 6.36 3.08
C GLY A 101 26.90 6.32 1.66
N PHE A 102 26.34 7.14 0.78
CA PHE A 102 26.79 7.30 -0.59
C PHE A 102 26.59 8.74 -1.06
N TYR A 103 27.56 9.25 -1.82
CA TYR A 103 27.47 10.54 -2.49
C TYR A 103 28.19 10.51 -3.83
N ALA A 104 27.47 10.64 -4.93
CA ALA A 104 28.01 10.80 -6.27
C ALA A 104 28.41 12.28 -6.47
N ARG A 105 29.70 12.54 -6.65
CA ARG A 105 30.22 13.89 -6.91
C ARG A 105 30.03 14.33 -8.37
N THR A 106 29.93 13.33 -9.24
CA THR A 106 29.71 13.53 -10.69
C THR A 106 28.62 12.58 -11.17
N ARG A 107 28.01 12.87 -12.31
CA ARG A 107 27.00 12.00 -12.93
C ARG A 107 27.54 10.61 -13.29
N ALA A 108 28.82 10.50 -13.58
CA ALA A 108 29.46 9.22 -13.89
C ALA A 108 29.56 8.29 -12.67
N GLU A 109 29.50 8.84 -11.45
CA GLU A 109 29.53 8.07 -10.21
C GLU A 109 28.15 7.61 -9.74
N GLU A 110 27.05 8.11 -10.37
CA GLU A 110 25.70 7.75 -10.03
C GLU A 110 25.45 6.26 -10.31
N LEU A 111 24.95 5.52 -9.31
CA LEU A 111 24.84 4.05 -9.37
C LEU A 111 23.47 3.62 -9.87
N LYS A 112 23.41 2.97 -11.02
CA LYS A 112 22.16 2.40 -11.56
C LYS A 112 21.62 1.30 -10.65
N VAL A 113 20.34 1.40 -10.28
CA VAL A 113 19.67 0.44 -9.40
C VAL A 113 18.95 -0.62 -10.25
N PRO A 114 19.38 -1.89 -10.18
CA PRO A 114 18.73 -2.95 -10.95
C PRO A 114 17.27 -3.14 -10.57
N GLY A 115 16.39 -3.23 -11.58
CA GLY A 115 14.97 -3.56 -11.40
C GLY A 115 14.12 -2.47 -10.73
N LEU A 116 14.68 -1.29 -10.44
CA LEU A 116 13.90 -0.17 -9.90
C LEU A 116 13.18 0.56 -11.04
N GLU A 117 11.90 0.84 -10.84
CA GLU A 117 11.11 1.72 -11.70
C GLU A 117 10.40 2.78 -10.87
N LEU A 118 10.27 3.97 -11.42
CA LEU A 118 9.50 5.07 -10.87
C LEU A 118 8.39 5.47 -11.84
N SER A 119 7.28 5.98 -11.31
CA SER A 119 6.16 6.38 -12.16
C SER A 119 5.70 7.80 -11.85
N VAL A 120 5.34 8.53 -12.91
CA VAL A 120 4.82 9.89 -12.86
C VAL A 120 3.43 9.91 -13.47
N LEU A 121 2.45 10.37 -12.71
CA LEU A 121 1.05 10.43 -13.13
C LEU A 121 0.86 11.52 -14.20
N GLN A 122 0.48 11.13 -15.41
CA GLN A 122 0.30 12.03 -16.55
C GLN A 122 -1.13 12.60 -16.64
N SER A 123 -2.15 11.79 -16.37
CA SER A 123 -3.54 12.24 -16.40
C SER A 123 -4.45 11.36 -15.53
N ILE A 124 -5.60 11.92 -15.17
CA ILE A 124 -6.70 11.24 -14.49
C ILE A 124 -7.97 11.52 -15.29
N GLU A 125 -8.76 10.48 -15.54
CA GLU A 125 -10.04 10.58 -16.25
C GLU A 125 -11.12 9.80 -15.48
N ASP A 126 -12.30 10.38 -15.34
CA ASP A 126 -13.46 9.66 -14.76
C ASP A 126 -14.05 8.72 -15.81
N VAL A 127 -13.97 7.43 -15.54
CA VAL A 127 -14.50 6.37 -16.41
C VAL A 127 -15.65 5.61 -15.74
N THR A 128 -16.23 6.18 -14.69
CA THR A 128 -17.29 5.55 -13.88
C THR A 128 -18.46 5.07 -14.73
N ALA A 129 -18.93 5.90 -15.66
CA ALA A 129 -20.04 5.56 -16.54
C ALA A 129 -19.75 4.35 -17.43
N ARG A 130 -18.54 4.24 -17.98
CA ARG A 130 -18.09 3.11 -18.81
C ARG A 130 -18.05 1.83 -17.98
N ILE A 131 -17.40 1.87 -16.82
CA ILE A 131 -17.21 0.68 -15.98
C ILE A 131 -18.53 0.18 -15.38
N LYS A 132 -19.40 1.09 -14.93
CA LYS A 132 -20.72 0.71 -14.38
C LYS A 132 -21.73 0.34 -15.48
N GLY A 133 -21.53 0.83 -16.70
CA GLY A 133 -22.43 0.58 -17.81
C GLY A 133 -22.54 -0.89 -18.25
N VAL A 134 -21.60 -1.76 -17.82
CA VAL A 134 -21.65 -3.19 -18.09
C VAL A 134 -22.46 -3.99 -17.06
N GLU A 135 -22.83 -3.36 -15.94
CA GLU A 135 -23.66 -4.00 -14.90
C GLU A 135 -25.13 -4.04 -15.31
N ARG A 136 -25.78 -5.16 -15.04
CA ARG A 136 -27.22 -5.33 -15.25
C ARG A 136 -27.92 -5.64 -13.93
N PRO A 137 -29.17 -5.19 -13.74
CA PRO A 137 -29.89 -5.37 -12.48
C PRO A 137 -30.05 -6.82 -12.01
N GLU A 138 -30.10 -7.77 -12.96
CA GLU A 138 -30.26 -9.21 -12.68
C GLU A 138 -28.97 -9.91 -12.25
N MET A 139 -27.81 -9.26 -12.39
CA MET A 139 -26.51 -9.84 -12.03
C MET A 139 -26.36 -10.00 -10.52
N THR A 140 -25.81 -11.12 -10.10
CA THR A 140 -25.26 -11.28 -8.75
C THR A 140 -24.06 -10.34 -8.53
N ALA A 141 -23.63 -10.15 -7.28
CA ALA A 141 -22.45 -9.34 -6.98
C ALA A 141 -21.18 -9.88 -7.69
N ALA A 142 -21.02 -11.21 -7.72
CA ALA A 142 -19.90 -11.86 -8.39
C ALA A 142 -19.93 -11.67 -9.91
N GLU A 143 -21.08 -11.86 -10.57
CA GLU A 143 -21.24 -11.65 -12.02
C GLU A 143 -20.98 -10.19 -12.41
N ALA A 144 -21.48 -9.23 -11.62
CA ALA A 144 -21.22 -7.81 -11.82
C ALA A 144 -19.73 -7.47 -11.64
N ALA A 145 -19.06 -8.08 -10.65
CA ALA A 145 -17.62 -7.92 -10.45
C ALA A 145 -16.82 -8.47 -11.64
N GLU A 146 -17.16 -9.67 -12.15
CA GLU A 146 -16.51 -10.25 -13.33
C GLU A 146 -16.74 -9.40 -14.59
N ALA A 147 -17.94 -8.83 -14.76
CA ALA A 147 -18.23 -7.95 -15.91
C ALA A 147 -17.40 -6.66 -15.83
N ARG A 148 -17.32 -6.02 -14.65
CA ARG A 148 -16.46 -4.84 -14.42
C ARG A 148 -14.98 -5.16 -14.66
N ASP A 149 -14.50 -6.30 -14.16
CA ASP A 149 -13.09 -6.68 -14.29
C ASP A 149 -12.69 -6.89 -15.76
N ARG A 150 -13.58 -7.44 -16.57
CA ARG A 150 -13.37 -7.56 -18.02
C ARG A 150 -13.33 -6.19 -18.70
N GLU A 151 -14.24 -5.29 -18.36
CA GLU A 151 -14.26 -3.94 -18.94
C GLU A 151 -13.05 -3.12 -18.50
N ILE A 152 -12.62 -3.24 -17.23
CA ILE A 152 -11.41 -2.61 -16.72
C ILE A 152 -10.19 -3.11 -17.51
N ALA A 153 -10.05 -4.42 -17.70
CA ALA A 153 -8.95 -4.98 -18.47
C ALA A 153 -8.92 -4.45 -19.91
N ALA A 154 -10.06 -4.45 -20.57
CA ALA A 154 -10.17 -3.97 -21.96
C ALA A 154 -9.81 -2.47 -22.06
N LEU A 155 -10.28 -1.64 -21.11
CA LEU A 155 -9.95 -0.22 -21.06
C LEU A 155 -8.46 0.04 -20.80
N GLU A 156 -7.87 -0.70 -19.85
CA GLU A 156 -6.45 -0.57 -19.53
C GLU A 156 -5.55 -0.95 -20.71
N GLU A 157 -5.89 -2.02 -21.43
CA GLU A 157 -5.19 -2.46 -22.65
C GLU A 157 -5.35 -1.43 -23.76
N GLU A 158 -6.58 -1.05 -24.13
CA GLU A 158 -6.89 -0.04 -25.15
C GLU A 158 -6.11 1.27 -24.95
N GLU A 159 -6.16 1.80 -23.74
CA GLU A 159 -5.53 3.07 -23.43
C GLU A 159 -4.00 2.96 -23.29
N SER A 160 -3.48 1.82 -22.86
CA SER A 160 -2.03 1.59 -22.83
C SER A 160 -1.45 1.48 -24.23
N GLU A 161 -2.11 0.80 -25.15
CA GLU A 161 -1.70 0.72 -26.56
C GLU A 161 -1.77 2.09 -27.25
N LYS A 162 -2.87 2.81 -27.05
CA LYS A 162 -3.10 4.12 -27.65
C LYS A 162 -2.11 5.19 -27.20
N THR A 163 -1.70 5.15 -25.91
CA THR A 163 -0.90 6.22 -25.31
C THR A 163 0.57 5.86 -25.11
N GLY A 164 0.92 4.58 -25.13
CA GLY A 164 2.24 4.09 -24.71
C GLY A 164 2.53 4.28 -23.22
N LEU A 165 1.51 4.63 -22.42
CA LEU A 165 1.61 4.82 -20.99
C LEU A 165 1.10 3.56 -20.26
N ARG A 166 1.51 3.37 -19.00
CA ARG A 166 0.87 2.37 -18.14
C ARG A 166 -0.45 2.93 -17.64
N CYS A 167 -1.54 2.29 -18.03
CA CYS A 167 -2.88 2.65 -17.62
C CYS A 167 -3.37 1.75 -16.47
N ALA A 168 -4.10 2.33 -15.53
CA ALA A 168 -4.70 1.61 -14.41
C ALA A 168 -6.03 2.24 -14.03
N VAL A 169 -7.08 1.44 -13.93
CA VAL A 169 -8.38 1.88 -13.41
C VAL A 169 -8.37 1.74 -11.89
N VAL A 170 -8.64 2.83 -11.21
CA VAL A 170 -8.65 2.93 -9.75
C VAL A 170 -10.08 2.95 -9.26
N ASN A 171 -10.41 2.00 -8.39
CA ASN A 171 -11.66 1.96 -7.65
C ASN A 171 -11.62 2.95 -6.49
N LEU A 172 -12.57 3.86 -6.45
CA LEU A 172 -12.74 4.90 -5.44
C LEU A 172 -14.10 4.77 -4.76
N PHE A 173 -14.19 5.18 -3.49
CA PHE A 173 -15.41 5.09 -2.70
C PHE A 173 -16.01 3.67 -2.71
N SER A 174 -15.15 2.65 -2.56
CA SER A 174 -15.55 1.24 -2.52
C SER A 174 -16.44 0.81 -3.70
N GLY A 175 -16.12 1.26 -4.92
CA GLY A 175 -16.91 1.02 -6.14
C GLY A 175 -17.88 2.13 -6.50
N GLY A 176 -17.90 3.23 -5.74
CA GLY A 176 -18.72 4.41 -6.04
C GLY A 176 -18.31 5.12 -7.32
N MET A 177 -16.99 5.21 -7.57
CA MET A 177 -16.37 5.84 -8.73
C MET A 177 -15.21 5.01 -9.26
N TYR A 178 -14.90 5.18 -10.56
CA TYR A 178 -13.77 4.55 -11.24
C TYR A 178 -13.04 5.60 -12.06
N HIS A 179 -11.73 5.78 -11.78
CA HIS A 179 -10.90 6.72 -12.52
C HIS A 179 -9.76 5.99 -13.22
N LEU A 180 -9.50 6.35 -14.48
CA LEU A 180 -8.36 5.89 -15.28
C LEU A 180 -7.15 6.79 -15.01
N TYR A 181 -6.08 6.20 -14.50
CA TYR A 181 -4.79 6.83 -14.23
C TYR A 181 -3.78 6.41 -15.27
N ARG A 182 -3.12 7.37 -15.94
CA ARG A 182 -2.08 7.09 -16.95
C ARG A 182 -0.72 7.50 -16.41
N TYR A 183 0.23 6.56 -16.38
CA TYR A 183 1.55 6.75 -15.80
C TYR A 183 2.67 6.64 -16.83
N LYS A 184 3.58 7.62 -16.86
CA LYS A 184 4.91 7.47 -17.48
C LYS A 184 5.78 6.65 -16.53
N ILE A 185 6.37 5.56 -17.05
CA ILE A 185 7.28 4.69 -16.29
C ILE A 185 8.71 5.00 -16.72
N ILE A 186 9.60 5.16 -15.73
CA ILE A 186 11.02 5.41 -15.95
C ILE A 186 11.81 4.33 -15.23
N THR A 187 12.68 3.61 -15.94
CA THR A 187 13.36 2.40 -15.48
C THR A 187 14.87 2.54 -15.31
N ASP A 188 15.48 3.62 -15.83
CA ASP A 188 16.86 3.97 -15.52
C ASP A 188 16.87 4.95 -14.36
N VAL A 189 17.03 4.40 -13.16
CA VAL A 189 17.02 5.16 -11.90
C VAL A 189 18.37 4.93 -11.23
N ARG A 190 19.09 6.03 -10.92
CA ARG A 190 20.43 5.96 -10.35
C ARG A 190 20.49 6.64 -8.99
N LEU A 191 21.14 6.00 -8.04
CA LEU A 191 21.39 6.55 -6.70
C LEU A 191 22.40 7.70 -6.81
N VAL A 192 22.04 8.84 -6.23
CA VAL A 192 22.87 10.06 -6.19
C VAL A 192 23.41 10.31 -4.78
N PHE A 193 22.53 10.20 -3.79
CA PHE A 193 22.87 10.47 -2.39
C PHE A 193 22.01 9.62 -1.45
N ALA A 194 22.66 9.07 -0.44
CA ALA A 194 22.03 8.49 0.73
C ALA A 194 22.95 8.73 1.94
N PRO A 195 22.46 9.25 3.07
CA PRO A 195 23.24 9.29 4.30
C PRO A 195 23.46 7.88 4.85
N ASP A 196 24.34 7.72 5.83
CA ASP A 196 24.44 6.46 6.56
C ASP A 196 23.16 6.15 7.35
N TYR A 197 22.93 4.87 7.62
CA TYR A 197 21.70 4.41 8.24
C TYR A 197 21.47 4.99 9.64
N LEU A 198 22.54 5.26 10.42
CA LEU A 198 22.39 5.71 11.80
C LEU A 198 21.83 7.12 11.89
N ILE A 199 22.21 8.03 10.95
CA ILE A 199 21.62 9.35 10.89
C ILE A 199 20.28 9.37 10.16
N ALA A 200 20.11 8.48 9.16
CA ALA A 200 18.85 8.36 8.41
C ALA A 200 17.72 7.76 9.24
N PHE A 201 18.05 7.00 10.27
CA PHE A 201 17.10 6.36 11.18
C PHE A 201 17.51 6.60 12.64
N PHE A 202 17.85 7.86 12.94
CA PHE A 202 18.25 8.29 14.28
C PHE A 202 17.12 8.06 15.29
N GLY A 203 17.45 7.59 16.50
CA GLY A 203 16.47 7.13 17.47
C GLY A 203 15.89 5.73 17.20
N GLY A 204 16.14 5.18 16.01
CA GLY A 204 15.76 3.80 15.66
C GLY A 204 14.26 3.56 15.70
N ASP A 205 13.86 2.30 15.94
CA ASP A 205 12.44 1.93 16.04
C ASP A 205 11.76 2.59 17.23
N GLN A 206 12.49 2.93 18.30
CA GLN A 206 11.90 3.56 19.48
C GLN A 206 11.26 4.91 19.13
N ASP A 207 11.89 5.73 18.29
CA ASP A 207 11.38 7.04 17.86
C ASP A 207 10.50 6.97 16.61
N ASN A 208 10.40 5.81 15.98
CA ASN A 208 9.55 5.65 14.80
C ASN A 208 8.07 5.88 15.15
N PHE A 209 7.36 6.67 14.34
CA PHE A 209 6.00 7.18 14.60
C PHE A 209 5.87 8.14 15.81
N THR A 210 6.97 8.65 16.36
CA THR A 210 6.91 9.72 17.38
C THR A 210 7.08 11.09 16.74
N TYR A 211 6.60 12.13 17.41
CA TYR A 211 6.77 13.51 17.02
C TYR A 211 7.09 14.36 18.25
N PRO A 212 8.14 15.20 18.23
CA PRO A 212 9.08 15.43 17.12
C PRO A 212 10.08 14.29 16.94
N ARG A 213 10.65 14.18 15.73
CA ARG A 213 11.70 13.22 15.40
C ARG A 213 12.82 13.93 14.66
N TYR A 214 14.06 13.62 15.02
CA TYR A 214 15.27 14.26 14.49
C TYR A 214 16.12 13.24 13.74
N ASP A 215 15.82 12.99 12.48
CA ASP A 215 16.62 12.16 11.61
C ASP A 215 16.81 12.79 10.22
N LEU A 216 17.78 12.30 9.46
CA LEU A 216 18.04 12.72 8.09
C LEU A 216 17.49 11.64 7.14
N ASP A 217 16.18 11.40 7.19
CA ASP A 217 15.50 10.38 6.38
C ASP A 217 15.26 10.88 4.95
N ILE A 218 16.34 11.15 4.23
CA ILE A 218 16.32 11.59 2.82
C ILE A 218 17.22 10.71 1.94
N CYS A 219 16.82 10.59 0.68
CA CYS A 219 17.59 9.92 -0.35
C CYS A 219 17.35 10.59 -1.70
N LEU A 220 18.40 10.76 -2.49
CA LEU A 220 18.32 11.36 -3.83
C LEU A 220 18.64 10.30 -4.89
N PHE A 221 17.79 10.26 -5.89
CA PHE A 221 17.98 9.49 -7.12
C PHE A 221 17.95 10.43 -8.31
N ARG A 222 18.52 10.00 -9.43
CA ARG A 222 18.31 10.69 -10.73
C ARG A 222 17.73 9.71 -11.74
N LEU A 223 16.73 10.21 -12.44
CA LEU A 223 16.08 9.47 -13.51
C LEU A 223 16.79 9.79 -14.84
N TYR A 224 16.91 8.75 -15.67
CA TYR A 224 17.56 8.81 -16.96
C TYR A 224 16.66 8.26 -18.06
N GLU A 225 16.80 8.81 -19.25
CA GLU A 225 16.22 8.30 -20.49
C GLU A 225 17.28 8.40 -21.61
N ASN A 226 17.58 7.29 -22.30
CA ASN A 226 18.63 7.22 -23.32
C ASN A 226 20.00 7.74 -22.82
N ASP A 227 20.43 7.28 -21.64
CA ASP A 227 21.67 7.66 -20.93
C ASP A 227 21.83 9.19 -20.68
N ARG A 228 20.75 9.94 -20.76
CA ARG A 228 20.72 11.37 -20.39
C ARG A 228 19.79 11.57 -19.21
N PRO A 229 20.08 12.55 -18.32
CA PRO A 229 19.14 12.95 -17.29
C PRO A 229 17.76 13.24 -17.88
N TYR A 230 16.74 12.67 -17.27
CA TYR A 230 15.35 12.86 -17.70
C TYR A 230 14.94 14.32 -17.52
N PRO A 231 14.48 15.01 -18.56
CA PRO A 231 14.06 16.41 -18.44
C PRO A 231 12.76 16.53 -17.65
N THR A 232 12.79 17.34 -16.61
CA THR A 232 11.65 17.57 -15.70
C THR A 232 11.30 19.05 -15.63
N PRO A 233 10.46 19.57 -16.56
CA PRO A 233 10.03 20.97 -16.52
C PRO A 233 9.17 21.29 -15.29
N HIS A 234 8.54 20.27 -14.69
CA HIS A 234 7.80 20.35 -13.45
C HIS A 234 8.62 19.74 -12.32
N TYR A 235 9.05 20.56 -11.37
CA TYR A 235 9.78 20.14 -10.16
C TYR A 235 9.53 21.12 -9.02
N LEU A 236 9.59 20.65 -7.80
CA LEU A 236 9.42 21.47 -6.60
C LEU A 236 10.72 22.23 -6.31
N LYS A 237 10.62 23.55 -6.27
CA LYS A 237 11.75 24.42 -5.93
C LYS A 237 12.02 24.37 -4.43
N TRP A 238 13.29 24.36 -4.07
CA TRP A 238 13.70 24.42 -2.68
C TRP A 238 13.43 25.82 -2.09
N ASN A 239 12.62 25.88 -1.01
CA ASN A 239 12.37 27.12 -0.29
C ASN A 239 13.43 27.31 0.80
N THR A 240 14.29 28.31 0.64
CA THR A 240 15.35 28.65 1.60
C THR A 240 14.90 29.63 2.69
N SER A 241 13.70 30.21 2.57
CA SER A 241 13.15 31.16 3.53
C SER A 241 12.41 30.53 4.70
N GLY A 242 12.12 29.22 4.61
CA GLY A 242 11.30 28.50 5.59
C GLY A 242 9.81 28.84 5.50
N GLN A 243 9.04 28.29 6.43
CA GLN A 243 7.61 28.54 6.59
C GLN A 243 7.39 29.46 7.80
N LYS A 244 6.26 30.15 7.79
CA LYS A 244 5.77 30.97 8.92
C LYS A 244 4.49 30.39 9.48
N GLU A 245 4.20 30.66 10.73
CA GLU A 245 2.93 30.29 11.34
C GLU A 245 1.76 30.89 10.54
N GLY A 246 0.76 30.07 10.24
CA GLY A 246 -0.38 30.42 9.44
C GLY A 246 -0.23 30.19 7.94
N ASP A 247 0.98 29.94 7.42
CA ASP A 247 1.17 29.62 6.01
C ASP A 247 0.41 28.34 5.61
N LEU A 248 -0.27 28.39 4.47
CA LEU A 248 -0.85 27.19 3.87
C LEU A 248 0.27 26.27 3.39
N VAL A 249 0.23 25.03 3.82
CA VAL A 249 1.09 23.96 3.34
C VAL A 249 0.27 22.88 2.68
N VAL A 250 0.81 22.30 1.62
CA VAL A 250 0.17 21.25 0.84
C VAL A 250 1.11 20.06 0.73
N VAL A 251 0.58 18.86 0.96
CA VAL A 251 1.30 17.60 0.80
C VAL A 251 0.72 16.83 -0.38
N SER A 252 1.60 16.51 -1.32
CA SER A 252 1.31 15.65 -2.46
C SER A 252 2.03 14.32 -2.32
N GLY A 253 1.32 13.21 -2.46
CA GLY A 253 1.94 11.90 -2.29
C GLY A 253 0.98 10.74 -2.55
N HIS A 254 1.50 9.52 -2.35
CA HIS A 254 0.80 8.26 -2.60
C HIS A 254 0.55 7.53 -1.27
N PRO A 255 -0.43 7.96 -0.45
CA PRO A 255 -0.76 7.27 0.79
C PRO A 255 -1.27 5.86 0.49
N GLY A 256 -0.86 4.88 1.29
CA GLY A 256 -1.15 3.46 1.06
C GLY A 256 -2.65 3.17 1.07
N SER A 257 -3.25 3.07 2.24
CA SER A 257 -4.68 2.83 2.42
C SER A 257 -5.19 3.49 3.69
N THR A 258 -6.47 3.88 3.69
CA THR A 258 -7.20 4.31 4.88
C THR A 258 -8.52 3.54 4.96
N GLY A 259 -9.15 3.54 6.12
CA GLY A 259 -10.41 2.84 6.38
C GLY A 259 -11.51 3.77 6.90
N ARG A 260 -11.56 5.02 6.42
CA ARG A 260 -12.51 6.04 6.89
C ARG A 260 -13.95 5.74 6.49
N LEU A 261 -14.11 5.14 5.31
CA LEU A 261 -15.41 4.79 4.74
C LEU A 261 -15.87 3.36 5.09
N LEU A 262 -15.08 2.62 5.86
CA LEU A 262 -15.45 1.28 6.30
C LEU A 262 -16.68 1.31 7.21
N THR A 263 -17.53 0.31 7.04
CA THR A 263 -18.68 0.09 7.93
C THR A 263 -18.24 -0.38 9.31
N VAL A 264 -19.10 -0.23 10.30
CA VAL A 264 -18.84 -0.71 11.67
C VAL A 264 -18.55 -2.23 11.69
N SER A 265 -19.23 -3.01 10.85
CA SER A 265 -18.99 -4.45 10.75
C SER A 265 -17.60 -4.80 10.19
N GLN A 266 -17.10 -4.05 9.21
CA GLN A 266 -15.73 -4.20 8.69
C GLN A 266 -14.69 -3.80 9.75
N LEU A 267 -14.92 -2.70 10.47
CA LEU A 267 -14.04 -2.28 11.57
C LEU A 267 -14.01 -3.32 12.70
N ALA A 268 -15.16 -3.92 13.04
CA ALA A 268 -15.24 -5.00 14.02
C ALA A 268 -14.45 -6.25 13.55
N PHE A 269 -14.56 -6.65 12.28
CA PHE A 269 -13.74 -7.74 11.72
C PHE A 269 -12.23 -7.44 11.83
N LEU A 270 -11.81 -6.21 11.53
CA LEU A 270 -10.40 -5.80 11.67
C LEU A 270 -9.95 -5.92 13.13
N ARG A 271 -10.75 -5.38 14.07
CA ARG A 271 -10.47 -5.39 15.50
C ARG A 271 -10.39 -6.80 16.10
N ASP A 272 -11.34 -7.66 15.74
CA ASP A 272 -11.56 -8.94 16.46
C ASP A 272 -10.87 -10.12 15.76
N VAL A 273 -10.57 -10.04 14.46
CA VAL A 273 -10.02 -11.15 13.66
C VAL A 273 -8.68 -10.80 13.02
N ALA A 274 -8.66 -9.74 12.19
CA ALA A 274 -7.52 -9.49 11.31
C ALA A 274 -6.30 -8.94 12.05
N TYR A 275 -6.47 -7.91 12.87
CA TYR A 275 -5.35 -7.28 13.58
C TYR A 275 -4.77 -8.16 14.69
N PRO A 276 -5.57 -8.88 15.54
CA PRO A 276 -4.99 -9.80 16.52
C PRO A 276 -4.11 -10.88 15.87
N TRP A 277 -4.57 -11.48 14.77
CA TRP A 277 -3.77 -12.45 14.02
C TRP A 277 -2.48 -11.82 13.44
N THR A 278 -2.60 -10.64 12.86
CA THR A 278 -1.48 -9.92 12.24
C THR A 278 -0.43 -9.53 13.28
N LEU A 279 -0.84 -9.00 14.42
CA LEU A 279 0.05 -8.63 15.53
C LEU A 279 0.81 -9.85 16.07
N ALA A 280 0.11 -10.94 16.37
CA ALA A 280 0.75 -12.18 16.83
C ALA A 280 1.79 -12.71 15.82
N ASN A 281 1.48 -12.66 14.52
CA ASN A 281 2.41 -13.05 13.47
C ASN A 281 3.64 -12.12 13.39
N TYR A 282 3.45 -10.82 13.49
CA TYR A 282 4.56 -9.85 13.44
C TYR A 282 5.44 -9.92 14.68
N GLU A 283 4.87 -10.04 15.88
CA GLU A 283 5.64 -10.20 17.13
C GLU A 283 6.54 -11.44 17.08
N ARG A 284 5.98 -12.58 16.66
CA ARG A 284 6.74 -13.82 16.49
C ARG A 284 7.89 -13.66 15.50
N ARG A 285 7.63 -13.07 14.32
CA ARG A 285 8.65 -12.86 13.28
C ARG A 285 9.70 -11.85 13.71
N ARG A 286 9.32 -10.77 14.42
CA ARG A 286 10.27 -9.81 15.01
C ARG A 286 11.23 -10.52 15.97
N ALA A 287 10.69 -11.28 16.92
CA ALA A 287 11.50 -12.03 17.88
C ALA A 287 12.45 -13.01 17.16
N GLY A 288 11.96 -13.70 16.14
CA GLY A 288 12.77 -14.59 15.31
C GLY A 288 13.92 -13.87 14.59
N LEU A 289 13.65 -12.74 13.92
CA LEU A 289 14.69 -11.97 13.23
C LEU A 289 15.70 -11.34 14.19
N GLN A 290 15.28 -10.90 15.37
CA GLN A 290 16.18 -10.43 16.42
C GLN A 290 17.08 -11.56 16.94
N TYR A 291 16.55 -12.77 17.08
CA TYR A 291 17.35 -13.97 17.41
C TYR A 291 18.33 -14.31 16.29
N PHE A 292 17.89 -14.30 15.02
CA PHE A 292 18.74 -14.55 13.87
C PHE A 292 19.91 -13.53 13.79
N SER A 293 19.62 -12.25 14.03
CA SER A 293 20.63 -11.18 14.01
C SER A 293 21.78 -11.38 15.00
N LYS A 294 21.56 -12.12 16.10
CA LYS A 294 22.59 -12.43 17.09
C LYS A 294 23.62 -13.48 16.63
N ARG A 295 23.41 -14.11 15.46
CA ARG A 295 24.36 -15.11 14.91
C ARG A 295 25.65 -14.49 14.37
N GLY A 296 25.73 -13.15 14.21
CA GLY A 296 26.91 -12.42 13.78
C GLY A 296 26.60 -11.20 12.94
N GLY A 297 27.63 -10.44 12.59
CA GLY A 297 27.49 -9.17 11.86
C GLY A 297 26.80 -9.32 10.49
N GLU A 298 27.11 -10.38 9.76
CA GLU A 298 26.49 -10.65 8.45
C GLU A 298 25.01 -11.02 8.60
N ALA A 299 24.66 -11.86 9.59
CA ALA A 299 23.27 -12.18 9.89
C ALA A 299 22.47 -10.92 10.28
N ALA A 300 23.05 -10.04 11.08
CA ALA A 300 22.44 -8.76 11.43
C ALA A 300 22.26 -7.85 10.21
N ARG A 301 23.25 -7.79 9.30
CA ARG A 301 23.16 -7.04 8.05
C ARG A 301 22.01 -7.54 7.17
N ASN A 302 21.91 -8.86 7.00
CA ASN A 302 20.89 -9.49 6.16
C ASN A 302 19.47 -9.35 6.74
N ALA A 303 19.32 -9.40 8.06
CA ALA A 303 18.03 -9.27 8.74
C ALA A 303 17.55 -7.82 8.87
N ARG A 304 18.40 -6.80 8.69
CA ARG A 304 18.07 -5.39 8.96
C ARG A 304 16.83 -4.91 8.22
N GLY A 305 16.76 -5.11 6.90
CA GLY A 305 15.62 -4.69 6.10
C GLY A 305 14.30 -5.36 6.50
N PRO A 306 14.24 -6.70 6.54
CA PRO A 306 13.08 -7.43 7.04
C PRO A 306 12.66 -7.05 8.46
N LEU A 307 13.60 -6.84 9.38
CA LEU A 307 13.30 -6.44 10.76
C LEU A 307 12.66 -5.04 10.80
N PHE A 308 13.27 -4.06 10.11
CA PHE A 308 12.68 -2.73 9.96
C PHE A 308 11.23 -2.76 9.44
N GLY A 309 10.98 -3.53 8.36
CA GLY A 309 9.64 -3.63 7.78
C GLY A 309 8.61 -4.23 8.76
N ILE A 310 9.01 -5.21 9.56
CA ILE A 310 8.14 -5.84 10.57
C ILE A 310 7.89 -4.89 11.75
N GLU A 311 8.92 -4.22 12.27
CA GLU A 311 8.82 -3.27 13.39
C GLU A 311 7.92 -2.09 13.01
N ASN A 312 8.11 -1.53 11.81
CA ASN A 312 7.26 -0.48 11.26
C ASN A 312 5.79 -0.92 11.14
N SER A 313 5.55 -2.11 10.58
CA SER A 313 4.20 -2.65 10.42
C SER A 313 3.55 -2.98 11.77
N LEU A 314 4.33 -3.50 12.72
CA LEU A 314 3.86 -3.82 14.07
C LEU A 314 3.35 -2.57 14.79
N LYS A 315 4.12 -1.47 14.75
CA LYS A 315 3.69 -0.19 15.34
C LYS A 315 2.42 0.35 14.70
N ALA A 316 2.36 0.37 13.36
CA ALA A 316 1.17 0.84 12.65
C ALA A 316 -0.08 0.04 13.02
N VAL A 317 0.01 -1.31 12.97
CA VAL A 317 -1.14 -2.17 13.29
C VAL A 317 -1.50 -2.13 14.78
N THR A 318 -0.52 -1.96 15.68
CA THR A 318 -0.78 -1.73 17.13
C THR A 318 -1.58 -0.44 17.32
N GLY A 319 -1.21 0.64 16.62
CA GLY A 319 -1.97 1.90 16.66
C GLY A 319 -3.40 1.74 16.15
N TYR A 320 -3.58 1.04 15.02
CA TYR A 320 -4.91 0.75 14.47
C TYR A 320 -5.75 -0.10 15.44
N GLN A 321 -5.18 -1.16 15.99
CA GLN A 321 -5.86 -2.01 16.97
C GLN A 321 -6.26 -1.22 18.21
N SER A 322 -5.35 -0.39 18.74
CA SER A 322 -5.62 0.48 19.89
C SER A 322 -6.77 1.44 19.61
N GLY A 323 -6.78 2.06 18.42
CA GLY A 323 -7.86 2.95 17.99
C GLY A 323 -9.21 2.23 17.89
N LEU A 324 -9.24 0.99 17.37
CA LEU A 324 -10.48 0.21 17.27
C LEU A 324 -10.94 -0.38 18.62
N LEU A 325 -10.04 -0.48 19.59
CA LEU A 325 -10.37 -0.86 20.97
C LEU A 325 -10.83 0.33 21.82
N ASP A 326 -10.61 1.57 21.34
CA ASP A 326 -11.10 2.76 22.02
C ASP A 326 -12.63 2.87 21.85
N PRO A 327 -13.40 2.76 22.95
CA PRO A 327 -14.86 2.80 22.88
C PRO A 327 -15.40 4.13 22.38
N VAL A 328 -14.68 5.24 22.59
CA VAL A 328 -15.10 6.57 22.14
C VAL A 328 -15.04 6.67 20.62
N LEU A 329 -13.93 6.21 20.01
CA LEU A 329 -13.81 6.18 18.55
C LEU A 329 -14.85 5.26 17.90
N MET A 330 -15.05 4.07 18.45
CA MET A 330 -16.05 3.15 17.92
C MET A 330 -17.49 3.67 18.09
N GLU A 331 -17.78 4.39 19.19
CA GLU A 331 -19.07 5.02 19.39
C GLU A 331 -19.31 6.15 18.37
N ILE A 332 -18.30 6.95 18.04
CA ILE A 332 -18.39 7.98 16.99
C ILE A 332 -18.75 7.30 15.65
N LYS A 333 -18.02 6.26 15.26
CA LYS A 333 -18.30 5.52 14.02
C LYS A 333 -19.69 4.89 14.00
N LEU A 334 -20.13 4.31 15.11
CA LEU A 334 -21.47 3.75 15.23
C LEU A 334 -22.56 4.84 15.10
N LYS A 335 -22.37 6.01 15.70
CA LYS A 335 -23.29 7.13 15.57
C LYS A 335 -23.36 7.65 14.15
N GLU A 336 -22.21 7.81 13.48
CA GLU A 336 -22.15 8.24 12.07
C GLU A 336 -22.88 7.26 11.14
N GLU A 337 -22.63 5.96 11.28
CA GLU A 337 -23.32 4.93 10.49
C GLU A 337 -24.80 4.89 10.80
N THR A 338 -25.19 4.93 12.07
CA THR A 338 -26.59 4.93 12.48
C THR A 338 -27.34 6.14 11.89
N ALA A 339 -26.76 7.34 12.00
CA ALA A 339 -27.35 8.55 11.45
C ALA A 339 -27.52 8.47 9.92
N LEU A 340 -26.55 7.89 9.20
CA LEU A 340 -26.63 7.69 7.76
C LEU A 340 -27.72 6.67 7.39
N ARG A 341 -27.77 5.53 8.09
CA ARG A 341 -28.80 4.49 7.89
C ARG A 341 -30.22 5.04 8.17
N GLU A 342 -30.37 5.85 9.22
CA GLU A 342 -31.65 6.52 9.52
C GLU A 342 -32.05 7.54 8.43
N ALA A 343 -31.08 8.29 7.90
CA ALA A 343 -31.34 9.21 6.81
C ALA A 343 -31.78 8.48 5.53
N VAL A 344 -31.19 7.33 5.23
CA VAL A 344 -31.61 6.44 4.13
C VAL A 344 -33.02 5.94 4.36
N ARG A 345 -33.34 5.42 5.56
CA ARG A 345 -34.66 4.85 5.88
C ARG A 345 -35.81 5.86 5.86
N ARG A 346 -35.56 7.17 6.02
CA ARG A 346 -36.58 8.21 5.96
C ARG A 346 -37.18 8.41 4.57
N ASP A 347 -36.45 8.02 3.53
CA ASP A 347 -36.90 8.08 2.14
C ASP A 347 -37.09 6.64 1.61
N PRO A 348 -38.34 6.16 1.42
CA PRO A 348 -38.61 4.79 0.98
C PRO A 348 -37.96 4.41 -0.36
N GLU A 349 -37.79 5.36 -1.27
CA GLU A 349 -37.13 5.11 -2.57
C GLU A 349 -35.62 4.95 -2.39
N ILE A 350 -35.02 5.70 -1.46
CA ILE A 350 -33.60 5.57 -1.10
C ILE A 350 -33.37 4.28 -0.32
N ASP A 351 -34.24 3.95 0.64
CA ASP A 351 -34.13 2.73 1.45
C ASP A 351 -34.25 1.47 0.61
N LYS A 352 -35.18 1.44 -0.33
CA LYS A 352 -35.32 0.33 -1.29
C LYS A 352 -34.05 0.06 -2.09
N LEU A 353 -33.26 1.10 -2.41
CA LEU A 353 -32.03 0.98 -3.22
C LEU A 353 -30.81 0.67 -2.36
N TYR A 354 -30.71 1.22 -1.17
CA TYR A 354 -29.46 1.24 -0.39
C TYR A 354 -29.56 0.61 1.00
N GLY A 355 -30.77 0.41 1.55
CA GLY A 355 -30.98 0.04 2.95
C GLY A 355 -30.36 -1.27 3.38
N ALA A 356 -30.31 -2.28 2.50
CA ALA A 356 -29.73 -3.60 2.78
C ALA A 356 -28.19 -3.62 2.77
N ALA A 357 -27.52 -2.60 2.21
CA ALA A 357 -26.10 -2.65 1.89
C ALA A 357 -25.21 -2.94 3.11
N TRP A 358 -25.48 -2.35 4.26
CA TRP A 358 -24.71 -2.57 5.50
C TRP A 358 -24.86 -3.98 6.04
N ASP A 359 -26.06 -4.56 5.95
CA ASP A 359 -26.35 -5.89 6.48
C ASP A 359 -25.73 -6.98 5.58
N GLU A 360 -25.71 -6.76 4.26
CA GLU A 360 -24.99 -7.62 3.30
C GLU A 360 -23.49 -7.58 3.53
N ILE A 361 -22.87 -6.41 3.75
CA ILE A 361 -21.46 -6.30 4.13
C ILE A 361 -21.20 -7.05 5.45
N ALA A 362 -22.08 -6.89 6.45
CA ALA A 362 -21.92 -7.57 7.74
C ALA A 362 -21.98 -9.11 7.59
N ALA A 363 -22.81 -9.63 6.69
CA ALA A 363 -22.86 -11.05 6.37
C ALA A 363 -21.54 -11.51 5.68
N ALA A 364 -21.02 -10.73 4.73
CA ALA A 364 -19.75 -11.01 4.07
C ALA A 364 -18.56 -11.04 5.06
N GLN A 365 -18.56 -10.18 6.10
CA GLN A 365 -17.52 -10.22 7.13
C GLN A 365 -17.52 -11.52 7.93
N LYS A 366 -18.68 -12.14 8.16
CA LYS A 366 -18.75 -13.46 8.82
C LYS A 366 -18.11 -14.53 7.95
N THR A 367 -18.44 -14.55 6.66
CA THR A 367 -17.79 -15.45 5.69
C THR A 367 -16.28 -15.22 5.65
N TYR A 368 -15.83 -13.96 5.66
CA TYR A 368 -14.40 -13.66 5.65
C TYR A 368 -13.70 -14.17 6.91
N ALA A 369 -14.31 -14.04 8.08
CA ALA A 369 -13.76 -14.57 9.33
C ALA A 369 -13.53 -16.08 9.29
N GLU A 370 -14.44 -16.84 8.64
CA GLU A 370 -14.30 -18.30 8.47
C GLU A 370 -13.10 -18.69 7.62
N ILE A 371 -12.86 -17.98 6.50
CA ILE A 371 -11.81 -18.32 5.54
C ILE A 371 -10.49 -17.56 5.81
N TYR A 372 -10.46 -16.61 6.73
CA TYR A 372 -9.36 -15.64 6.91
C TYR A 372 -8.01 -16.32 7.09
N LYS A 373 -7.89 -17.28 8.01
CA LYS A 373 -6.63 -17.98 8.25
C LYS A 373 -6.15 -18.71 6.99
N MET A 374 -7.04 -19.45 6.33
CA MET A 374 -6.69 -20.18 5.11
C MET A 374 -6.25 -19.23 4.00
N TYR A 375 -6.97 -18.12 3.82
CA TYR A 375 -6.58 -17.07 2.88
C TYR A 375 -5.19 -16.50 3.20
N ARG A 376 -4.91 -16.18 4.48
CA ARG A 376 -3.61 -15.63 4.91
C ARG A 376 -2.45 -16.59 4.73
N TYR A 377 -2.64 -17.87 5.02
CA TYR A 377 -1.56 -18.87 4.92
C TYR A 377 -1.26 -19.26 3.48
N PHE A 378 -2.27 -19.51 2.66
CA PHE A 378 -2.10 -19.99 1.29
C PHE A 378 -2.05 -18.85 0.28
N GLU A 379 -3.09 -18.04 0.12
CA GLU A 379 -3.08 -16.93 -0.83
C GLU A 379 -2.18 -15.79 -0.38
N GLY A 380 -2.25 -15.38 0.86
CA GLY A 380 -1.38 -14.37 1.47
C GLY A 380 0.08 -14.81 1.65
N GLY A 381 0.39 -16.12 1.49
CA GLY A 381 1.73 -16.67 1.54
C GLY A 381 2.37 -16.75 2.94
N ALA A 382 1.61 -16.52 4.01
CA ALA A 382 2.15 -16.58 5.37
C ALA A 382 2.66 -17.98 5.78
N GLY A 383 2.20 -19.04 5.12
CA GLY A 383 2.70 -20.41 5.30
C GLY A 383 4.05 -20.68 4.64
N PHE A 384 4.53 -19.80 3.77
CA PHE A 384 5.69 -20.03 2.89
C PHE A 384 6.57 -18.78 2.78
N THR A 385 6.99 -18.24 3.92
CA THR A 385 7.70 -16.95 3.99
C THR A 385 9.14 -17.08 3.49
N THR A 386 9.32 -16.95 2.16
CA THR A 386 10.62 -16.90 1.49
C THR A 386 10.50 -16.19 0.14
N SER A 387 11.54 -15.47 -0.27
CA SER A 387 11.61 -14.83 -1.59
C SER A 387 11.57 -15.87 -2.72
N TYR A 388 12.12 -17.05 -2.50
CA TYR A 388 12.07 -18.16 -3.45
C TYR A 388 10.65 -18.65 -3.73
N PHE A 389 9.81 -18.81 -2.69
CA PHE A 389 8.42 -19.21 -2.89
C PHE A 389 7.62 -18.12 -3.61
N SER A 390 7.82 -16.87 -3.25
CA SER A 390 7.18 -15.73 -3.94
C SER A 390 7.53 -15.71 -5.43
N THR A 391 8.80 -15.96 -5.76
CA THR A 391 9.30 -16.08 -7.14
C THR A 391 8.68 -17.28 -7.84
N ALA A 392 8.73 -18.45 -7.22
CA ALA A 392 8.16 -19.68 -7.77
C ALA A 392 6.67 -19.56 -8.07
N ARG A 393 5.88 -19.03 -7.11
CA ARG A 393 4.45 -18.79 -7.29
C ARG A 393 4.18 -17.81 -8.43
N THR A 394 4.99 -16.76 -8.55
CA THR A 394 4.86 -15.82 -9.67
C THR A 394 5.08 -16.52 -11.01
N LEU A 395 6.11 -17.36 -11.13
CA LEU A 395 6.40 -18.12 -12.35
C LEU A 395 5.29 -19.15 -12.67
N VAL A 396 4.84 -19.89 -11.67
CA VAL A 396 3.75 -20.89 -11.81
C VAL A 396 2.47 -20.22 -12.29
N ARG A 397 2.07 -19.13 -11.65
CA ARG A 397 0.86 -18.41 -12.02
C ARG A 397 0.98 -17.74 -13.37
N LEU A 398 2.11 -17.06 -13.65
CA LEU A 398 2.33 -16.45 -14.95
C LEU A 398 2.26 -17.46 -16.09
N ALA A 399 2.84 -18.66 -15.90
CA ALA A 399 2.79 -19.75 -16.86
C ALA A 399 1.35 -20.24 -17.13
N ALA A 400 0.50 -20.24 -16.10
CA ALA A 400 -0.89 -20.64 -16.19
C ALA A 400 -1.82 -19.54 -16.75
N GLU A 401 -1.51 -18.25 -16.44
CA GLU A 401 -2.35 -17.12 -16.84
C GLU A 401 -2.04 -16.64 -18.27
N LYS A 402 -0.75 -16.56 -18.65
CA LYS A 402 -0.35 -16.01 -19.94
C LYS A 402 -1.04 -16.62 -21.19
N PRO A 403 -1.38 -17.92 -21.23
CA PRO A 403 -2.13 -18.49 -22.36
C PRO A 403 -3.60 -18.05 -22.47
N LYS A 404 -4.17 -17.47 -21.40
CA LYS A 404 -5.56 -17.00 -21.38
C LYS A 404 -5.68 -15.64 -22.06
N PRO A 405 -6.89 -15.28 -22.56
CA PRO A 405 -7.21 -13.91 -22.92
C PRO A 405 -6.93 -12.96 -21.73
N ASP A 406 -6.46 -11.75 -22.00
CA ASP A 406 -6.01 -10.82 -20.93
C ASP A 406 -7.09 -10.55 -19.88
N ALA A 407 -8.33 -10.35 -20.32
CA ALA A 407 -9.48 -10.11 -19.46
C ALA A 407 -9.87 -11.31 -18.54
N GLU A 408 -9.40 -12.52 -18.84
CA GLU A 408 -9.65 -13.73 -18.05
C GLU A 408 -8.51 -14.06 -17.08
N ARG A 409 -7.42 -13.31 -17.15
CA ARG A 409 -6.26 -13.49 -16.26
C ARG A 409 -6.53 -12.90 -14.87
N LEU A 410 -5.84 -13.44 -13.89
CA LEU A 410 -5.72 -12.76 -12.60
C LEU A 410 -5.16 -11.35 -12.81
N ARG A 411 -5.73 -10.34 -12.13
CA ARG A 411 -5.44 -8.90 -12.34
C ARG A 411 -3.95 -8.59 -12.40
N GLU A 412 -3.16 -9.21 -11.50
CA GLU A 412 -1.72 -9.01 -11.41
C GLU A 412 -0.91 -9.61 -12.58
N TYR A 413 -1.53 -10.44 -13.44
CA TYR A 413 -0.87 -11.08 -14.61
C TYR A 413 -1.40 -10.55 -15.95
N ARG A 414 -2.15 -9.48 -15.96
CA ARG A 414 -2.59 -8.79 -17.18
C ARG A 414 -1.42 -8.15 -17.92
N ASP A 415 -1.57 -7.93 -19.22
CA ASP A 415 -0.51 -7.44 -20.11
C ASP A 415 0.13 -6.14 -19.61
N VAL A 416 -0.65 -5.22 -19.04
CA VAL A 416 -0.16 -3.98 -18.43
C VAL A 416 0.84 -4.21 -17.28
N SER A 417 0.80 -5.37 -16.62
CA SER A 417 1.66 -5.74 -15.49
C SER A 417 2.89 -6.57 -15.91
N LEU A 418 2.86 -7.22 -17.07
CA LEU A 418 3.91 -8.15 -17.51
C LEU A 418 5.31 -7.51 -17.61
N PRO A 419 5.47 -6.26 -18.12
CA PRO A 419 6.79 -5.64 -18.15
C PRO A 419 7.43 -5.47 -16.76
N ALA A 420 6.64 -5.13 -15.73
CA ALA A 420 7.12 -5.00 -14.35
C ALA A 420 7.47 -6.35 -13.74
N ILE A 421 6.65 -7.37 -13.96
CA ILE A 421 6.90 -8.75 -13.52
C ILE A 421 8.19 -9.27 -14.15
N THR A 422 8.35 -9.12 -15.46
CA THR A 422 9.54 -9.58 -16.20
C THR A 422 10.80 -8.91 -15.67
N ARG A 423 10.82 -7.58 -15.52
CA ARG A 423 11.98 -6.86 -14.95
C ARG A 423 12.33 -7.36 -13.56
N ARG A 424 11.34 -7.56 -12.69
CA ARG A 424 11.56 -8.06 -11.33
C ARG A 424 12.15 -9.48 -11.33
N LEU A 425 11.62 -10.36 -12.18
CA LEU A 425 12.08 -11.75 -12.27
C LEU A 425 13.46 -11.88 -12.89
N THR A 426 13.86 -10.97 -13.79
CA THR A 426 15.18 -11.00 -14.45
C THR A 426 16.23 -10.12 -13.77
N ALA A 427 15.85 -9.35 -12.75
CA ALA A 427 16.80 -8.53 -12.00
C ALA A 427 17.71 -9.38 -11.12
N GLU A 428 19.00 -9.00 -11.07
CA GLU A 428 19.91 -9.49 -10.04
C GLU A 428 19.52 -8.89 -8.69
N THR A 429 19.17 -9.75 -7.74
CA THR A 429 18.81 -9.35 -6.39
C THR A 429 19.49 -10.29 -5.42
N PRO A 430 20.25 -9.79 -4.43
CA PRO A 430 20.87 -10.62 -3.41
C PRO A 430 19.82 -11.45 -2.66
N VAL A 431 20.09 -12.73 -2.48
CA VAL A 431 19.29 -13.65 -1.67
C VAL A 431 20.18 -14.27 -0.61
N PHE A 432 19.75 -14.22 0.64
CA PHE A 432 20.53 -14.67 1.79
C PHE A 432 19.99 -16.01 2.28
N ASN A 433 20.55 -17.12 1.79
CA ASN A 433 20.00 -18.46 1.99
C ASN A 433 19.77 -18.82 3.46
N ASP A 434 20.67 -18.44 4.37
CA ASP A 434 20.51 -18.71 5.80
C ASP A 434 19.28 -18.02 6.40
N LEU A 435 19.01 -16.79 5.97
CA LEU A 435 17.82 -16.05 6.34
C LEU A 435 16.55 -16.65 5.72
N GLU A 436 16.63 -17.07 4.46
CA GLU A 436 15.52 -17.74 3.76
C GLU A 436 15.14 -19.07 4.44
N VAL A 437 16.13 -19.91 4.80
CA VAL A 437 15.91 -21.14 5.57
C VAL A 437 15.26 -20.81 6.91
N PHE A 438 15.76 -19.80 7.61
CA PHE A 438 15.20 -19.41 8.91
C PHE A 438 13.73 -18.97 8.81
N ASN A 439 13.41 -18.07 7.87
CA ASN A 439 12.07 -17.56 7.66
C ASN A 439 11.10 -18.65 7.19
N LEU A 440 11.55 -19.52 6.28
CA LEU A 440 10.74 -20.63 5.79
C LEU A 440 10.47 -21.65 6.90
N THR A 441 11.47 -22.00 7.69
CA THR A 441 11.31 -22.90 8.84
C THR A 441 10.23 -22.40 9.79
N ASP A 442 10.30 -21.12 10.18
CA ASP A 442 9.33 -20.52 11.07
C ASP A 442 7.90 -20.56 10.49
N SER A 443 7.74 -20.21 9.22
CA SER A 443 6.43 -20.23 8.56
C SER A 443 5.88 -21.66 8.37
N LEU A 444 6.73 -22.63 8.08
CA LEU A 444 6.34 -24.04 7.95
C LEU A 444 5.90 -24.65 9.29
N ILE A 445 6.54 -24.27 10.40
CA ILE A 445 6.10 -24.68 11.76
C ILE A 445 4.66 -24.21 12.00
N GLN A 446 4.36 -22.94 11.67
CA GLN A 446 3.01 -22.41 11.85
C GLN A 446 2.00 -23.05 10.90
N LEU A 447 2.39 -23.29 9.64
CA LEU A 447 1.57 -23.98 8.65
C LEU A 447 1.21 -25.39 9.14
N GLN A 448 2.17 -26.14 9.63
CA GLN A 448 1.96 -27.49 10.18
C GLN A 448 1.02 -27.47 11.39
N LYS A 449 1.18 -26.50 12.29
CA LYS A 449 0.33 -26.31 13.46
C LYS A 449 -1.13 -26.05 13.08
N GLU A 450 -1.38 -25.16 12.13
CA GLU A 450 -2.73 -24.71 11.78
C GLU A 450 -3.42 -25.65 10.75
N PHE A 451 -2.64 -26.20 9.80
CA PHE A 451 -3.15 -26.93 8.64
C PHE A 451 -2.51 -28.31 8.42
N GLY A 452 -1.86 -28.88 9.44
CA GLY A 452 -1.17 -30.18 9.33
C GLY A 452 -2.07 -31.38 8.98
N SER A 453 -3.40 -31.22 9.05
CA SER A 453 -4.36 -32.24 8.63
C SER A 453 -4.60 -32.26 7.11
N LEU A 454 -4.30 -31.17 6.39
CA LEU A 454 -4.51 -31.09 4.93
C LEU A 454 -3.57 -32.06 4.19
N PRO A 455 -4.05 -32.71 3.12
CA PRO A 455 -3.26 -33.65 2.32
C PRO A 455 -1.97 -33.02 1.79
N GLU A 456 -2.03 -31.81 1.25
CA GLU A 456 -0.91 -31.08 0.69
C GLU A 456 0.17 -30.78 1.76
N VAL A 457 -0.26 -30.43 2.97
CA VAL A 457 0.65 -30.16 4.09
C VAL A 457 1.27 -31.48 4.59
N LYS A 458 0.49 -32.54 4.73
CA LYS A 458 1.02 -33.87 5.07
C LYS A 458 2.05 -34.34 4.04
N TRP A 459 1.76 -34.16 2.76
CA TRP A 459 2.69 -34.54 1.69
C TRP A 459 3.97 -33.71 1.74
N LEU A 460 3.89 -32.41 1.97
CA LEU A 460 5.05 -31.52 2.09
C LEU A 460 6.02 -31.97 3.19
N PHE A 461 5.48 -32.30 4.35
CA PHE A 461 6.32 -32.70 5.48
C PHE A 461 6.77 -34.17 5.38
N ALA A 462 5.89 -35.08 4.97
CA ALA A 462 6.16 -36.52 4.89
C ALA A 462 6.83 -37.08 6.17
N GLY A 463 6.41 -36.59 7.34
CA GLY A 463 6.96 -36.97 8.64
C GLY A 463 8.29 -36.29 9.03
N ARG A 464 8.82 -35.38 8.22
CA ARG A 464 10.08 -34.66 8.48
C ARG A 464 9.85 -33.40 9.34
N LEU A 465 10.94 -32.89 9.92
CA LEU A 465 10.94 -31.61 10.63
C LEU A 465 10.84 -30.45 9.64
N ALA A 466 10.19 -29.35 10.05
CA ALA A 466 10.05 -28.14 9.23
C ALA A 466 11.42 -27.56 8.80
N GLU A 467 12.42 -27.65 9.66
CA GLU A 467 13.78 -27.17 9.35
C GLU A 467 14.43 -27.98 8.22
N ASP A 468 14.28 -29.31 8.23
CA ASP A 468 14.85 -30.17 7.18
C ASP A 468 14.13 -29.93 5.85
N VAL A 469 12.81 -29.76 5.87
CA VAL A 469 12.03 -29.41 4.68
C VAL A 469 12.47 -28.04 4.13
N ALA A 470 12.66 -27.05 4.98
CA ALA A 470 13.11 -25.71 4.57
C ALA A 470 14.53 -25.76 3.96
N LYS A 471 15.47 -26.47 4.60
CA LYS A 471 16.85 -26.66 4.09
C LYS A 471 16.85 -27.30 2.70
N ASP A 472 16.09 -28.37 2.50
CA ASP A 472 16.02 -29.07 1.22
C ASP A 472 15.41 -28.19 0.12
N LEU A 473 14.34 -27.46 0.44
CA LEU A 473 13.71 -26.54 -0.52
C LEU A 473 14.65 -25.42 -0.94
N ILE A 474 15.37 -24.79 0.01
CA ILE A 474 16.25 -23.67 -0.27
C ILE A 474 17.56 -24.14 -0.95
N SER A 475 18.16 -25.26 -0.52
CA SER A 475 19.40 -25.76 -1.15
C SER A 475 19.16 -26.37 -2.53
N GLY A 476 17.97 -26.92 -2.76
CA GLY A 476 17.61 -27.56 -4.03
C GLY A 476 17.15 -26.59 -5.12
N THR A 477 16.63 -25.41 -4.76
CA THR A 477 16.14 -24.45 -5.77
C THR A 477 17.28 -23.72 -6.46
N LYS A 478 17.09 -23.44 -7.76
CA LYS A 478 17.99 -22.63 -8.60
C LYS A 478 17.40 -21.24 -8.91
N LEU A 479 16.29 -20.87 -8.29
CA LEU A 479 15.60 -19.60 -8.55
C LEU A 479 16.36 -18.34 -8.06
N GLY A 480 17.49 -18.50 -7.37
CA GLY A 480 18.42 -17.40 -7.10
C GLY A 480 19.08 -16.84 -8.37
N ASP A 481 19.23 -17.67 -9.41
CA ASP A 481 19.85 -17.29 -10.68
C ASP A 481 18.82 -16.60 -11.61
N PRO A 482 19.07 -15.35 -12.05
CA PRO A 482 18.21 -14.66 -13.03
C PRO A 482 18.06 -15.42 -14.36
N ALA A 483 19.09 -16.14 -14.82
CA ALA A 483 19.05 -16.92 -16.06
C ALA A 483 18.06 -18.08 -15.94
N VAL A 484 18.01 -18.76 -14.78
CA VAL A 484 17.04 -19.82 -14.50
C VAL A 484 15.61 -19.25 -14.49
N ARG A 485 15.40 -18.11 -13.84
CA ARG A 485 14.09 -17.46 -13.83
C ARG A 485 13.64 -17.05 -15.23
N LYS A 486 14.57 -16.54 -16.06
CA LYS A 486 14.31 -16.21 -17.46
C LYS A 486 13.93 -17.44 -18.29
N ALA A 487 14.62 -18.58 -18.08
CA ALA A 487 14.29 -19.82 -18.76
C ALA A 487 12.85 -20.29 -18.45
N TYR A 488 12.37 -20.16 -17.19
CA TYR A 488 10.97 -20.44 -16.84
C TYR A 488 9.99 -19.46 -17.49
N LEU A 489 10.35 -18.16 -17.57
CA LEU A 489 9.52 -17.16 -18.25
C LEU A 489 9.32 -17.46 -19.74
N GLU A 490 10.38 -17.87 -20.42
CA GLU A 490 10.38 -18.20 -21.84
C GLU A 490 9.73 -19.55 -22.12
N GLY A 491 10.01 -20.55 -21.27
CA GLY A 491 9.47 -21.91 -21.41
C GLY A 491 8.03 -22.08 -20.96
N GLY A 492 7.45 -21.08 -20.24
CA GLY A 492 6.04 -21.03 -19.84
C GLY A 492 5.55 -22.29 -19.13
N LEU A 493 4.32 -22.71 -19.46
CA LEU A 493 3.64 -23.82 -18.80
C LEU A 493 4.41 -25.15 -18.93
N GLN A 494 5.02 -25.41 -20.08
CA GLN A 494 5.81 -26.62 -20.28
C GLN A 494 7.01 -26.69 -19.33
N ALA A 495 7.79 -25.60 -19.24
CA ALA A 495 8.94 -25.56 -18.35
C ALA A 495 8.56 -25.71 -16.86
N VAL A 496 7.46 -25.09 -16.45
CA VAL A 496 6.96 -25.18 -15.08
C VAL A 496 6.44 -26.59 -14.76
N SER A 497 5.62 -27.18 -15.61
CA SER A 497 5.02 -28.50 -15.38
C SER A 497 6.04 -29.65 -15.35
N LEU A 498 7.14 -29.54 -16.11
CA LEU A 498 8.22 -30.51 -16.15
C LEU A 498 9.35 -30.19 -15.14
N SER A 499 9.21 -29.15 -14.35
CA SER A 499 10.25 -28.70 -13.42
C SER A 499 10.57 -29.74 -12.36
N VAL A 500 11.88 -29.91 -12.12
CA VAL A 500 12.40 -30.69 -10.98
C VAL A 500 12.78 -29.81 -9.80
N ASP A 501 12.74 -28.47 -9.96
CA ASP A 501 13.05 -27.52 -8.89
C ASP A 501 12.03 -27.66 -7.74
N PRO A 502 12.51 -27.90 -6.49
CA PRO A 502 11.62 -28.21 -5.38
C PRO A 502 10.72 -27.04 -5.00
N MET A 503 11.15 -25.79 -5.22
CA MET A 503 10.33 -24.61 -4.90
C MET A 503 9.21 -24.39 -5.93
N ILE A 504 9.49 -24.64 -7.20
CA ILE A 504 8.46 -24.67 -8.27
C ILE A 504 7.43 -25.76 -7.97
N LYS A 505 7.89 -26.98 -7.60
CA LYS A 505 6.98 -28.08 -7.21
C LYS A 505 6.09 -27.72 -6.03
N LEU A 506 6.66 -27.07 -5.01
CA LEU A 506 5.89 -26.61 -3.85
C LEU A 506 4.83 -25.58 -4.28
N ALA A 507 5.22 -24.56 -5.05
CA ALA A 507 4.28 -23.56 -5.54
C ALA A 507 3.18 -24.17 -6.39
N TRP A 508 3.51 -25.12 -7.27
CA TRP A 508 2.54 -25.87 -8.09
C TRP A 508 1.57 -26.68 -7.24
N LEU A 509 2.06 -27.37 -6.21
CA LEU A 509 1.25 -28.20 -5.30
C LEU A 509 0.18 -27.38 -4.56
N VAL A 510 0.54 -26.21 -4.07
CA VAL A 510 -0.34 -25.41 -3.21
C VAL A 510 -1.20 -24.39 -3.99
N ASP A 511 -0.91 -24.13 -5.27
CA ASP A 511 -1.63 -23.12 -6.05
C ASP A 511 -3.12 -23.42 -6.23
N PRO A 512 -3.58 -24.68 -6.45
CA PRO A 512 -5.01 -24.98 -6.53
C PRO A 512 -5.78 -24.61 -5.24
N LEU A 513 -5.21 -24.91 -4.08
CA LEU A 513 -5.79 -24.58 -2.79
C LEU A 513 -5.82 -23.07 -2.56
N SER A 514 -4.73 -22.40 -2.92
CA SER A 514 -4.58 -20.95 -2.86
C SER A 514 -5.61 -20.24 -3.76
N ARG A 515 -5.77 -20.69 -5.00
CA ARG A 515 -6.79 -20.18 -5.93
C ARG A 515 -8.22 -20.47 -5.45
N GLY A 516 -8.46 -21.62 -4.84
CA GLY A 516 -9.77 -21.96 -4.30
C GLY A 516 -10.23 -21.01 -3.20
N VAL A 517 -9.37 -20.72 -2.22
CA VAL A 517 -9.71 -19.78 -1.15
C VAL A 517 -9.75 -18.33 -1.66
N ARG A 518 -8.91 -17.95 -2.63
CA ARG A 518 -8.97 -16.65 -3.31
C ARG A 518 -10.30 -16.46 -4.02
N LYS A 519 -10.72 -17.42 -4.82
CA LYS A 519 -12.01 -17.37 -5.53
C LYS A 519 -13.18 -17.21 -4.56
N ARG A 520 -13.16 -17.93 -3.45
CA ARG A 520 -14.18 -17.78 -2.41
C ARG A 520 -14.17 -16.37 -1.81
N TYR A 521 -13.00 -15.82 -1.52
CA TYR A 521 -12.87 -14.44 -1.05
C TYR A 521 -13.40 -13.43 -2.08
N GLU A 522 -12.99 -13.53 -3.33
CA GLU A 522 -13.40 -12.62 -4.40
C GLU A 522 -14.92 -12.68 -4.65
N GLN A 523 -15.53 -13.86 -4.62
CA GLN A 523 -16.95 -14.04 -4.91
C GLN A 523 -17.89 -13.77 -3.73
N GLU A 524 -17.51 -14.18 -2.52
CA GLU A 524 -18.40 -14.13 -1.34
C GLU A 524 -18.12 -12.92 -0.43
N VAL A 525 -16.97 -12.26 -0.60
CA VAL A 525 -16.57 -11.11 0.25
C VAL A 525 -16.31 -9.88 -0.59
N GLU A 526 -15.26 -9.83 -1.41
CA GLU A 526 -14.82 -8.64 -2.13
C GLU A 526 -15.90 -8.09 -3.08
N SER A 527 -16.58 -8.97 -3.82
CA SER A 527 -17.66 -8.56 -4.74
C SER A 527 -18.85 -7.95 -3.99
N VAL A 528 -19.20 -8.53 -2.83
CA VAL A 528 -20.28 -8.03 -1.96
C VAL A 528 -19.89 -6.68 -1.34
N GLU A 529 -18.67 -6.56 -0.82
CA GLU A 529 -18.15 -5.29 -0.28
C GLU A 529 -18.12 -4.19 -1.33
N THR A 530 -17.65 -4.50 -2.54
CA THR A 530 -17.57 -3.51 -3.64
C THR A 530 -18.96 -3.07 -4.09
N ARG A 531 -19.90 -4.01 -4.29
CA ARG A 531 -21.28 -3.67 -4.68
C ARG A 531 -21.97 -2.79 -3.64
N ASN A 532 -21.93 -3.23 -2.39
CA ASN A 532 -22.64 -2.55 -1.31
C ASN A 532 -21.93 -1.27 -0.85
N GLY A 533 -20.61 -1.23 -0.90
CA GLY A 533 -19.83 -0.01 -0.69
C GLY A 533 -20.17 1.06 -1.73
N ALA A 534 -20.36 0.67 -2.99
CA ALA A 534 -20.84 1.58 -4.04
C ALA A 534 -22.24 2.12 -3.76
N LEU A 535 -23.16 1.30 -3.25
CA LEU A 535 -24.50 1.72 -2.85
C LEU A 535 -24.46 2.71 -1.68
N ILE A 536 -23.64 2.44 -0.66
CA ILE A 536 -23.43 3.36 0.47
C ILE A 536 -22.84 4.68 -0.01
N ALA A 537 -21.83 4.65 -0.91
CA ALA A 537 -21.25 5.86 -1.48
C ALA A 537 -22.29 6.71 -2.23
N GLN A 538 -23.15 6.07 -3.02
CA GLN A 538 -24.24 6.76 -3.73
C GLN A 538 -25.25 7.40 -2.75
N ALA A 539 -25.60 6.70 -1.66
CA ALA A 539 -26.43 7.26 -0.60
C ALA A 539 -25.78 8.51 0.04
N VAL A 540 -24.47 8.44 0.32
CA VAL A 540 -23.70 9.59 0.84
C VAL A 540 -23.71 10.75 -0.16
N PHE A 541 -23.45 10.50 -1.45
CA PHE A 541 -23.45 11.56 -2.47
C PHE A 541 -24.83 12.22 -2.62
N LYS A 542 -25.90 11.43 -2.54
CA LYS A 542 -27.27 11.94 -2.61
C LYS A 542 -27.65 12.79 -1.40
N LEU A 543 -27.19 12.43 -0.21
CA LEU A 543 -27.52 13.09 1.04
C LEU A 543 -26.59 14.25 1.42
N LYS A 544 -25.30 14.15 1.08
CA LYS A 544 -24.24 15.09 1.51
C LYS A 544 -23.50 15.77 0.36
N GLY A 545 -23.77 15.38 -0.90
CA GLY A 545 -23.02 15.83 -2.08
C GLY A 545 -21.68 15.09 -2.24
N THR A 546 -20.93 15.47 -3.30
CA THR A 546 -19.67 14.81 -3.70
C THR A 546 -18.42 15.43 -3.07
N ALA A 547 -18.56 16.46 -2.22
CA ALA A 547 -17.44 17.09 -1.52
C ALA A 547 -16.95 16.26 -0.32
N VAL A 548 -16.65 14.99 -0.58
CA VAL A 548 -16.15 14.01 0.40
C VAL A 548 -14.86 13.43 -0.15
N ALA A 549 -13.83 13.31 0.70
CA ALA A 549 -12.59 12.66 0.31
C ALA A 549 -12.74 11.14 0.32
N PRO A 550 -12.30 10.42 -0.72
CA PRO A 550 -12.27 8.96 -0.71
C PRO A 550 -11.15 8.43 0.19
N ASP A 551 -11.23 7.14 0.54
CA ASP A 551 -10.11 6.45 1.15
C ASP A 551 -8.87 6.44 0.23
N ALA A 552 -7.69 6.39 0.84
CA ALA A 552 -6.44 6.22 0.11
C ALA A 552 -6.37 4.84 -0.54
N THR A 553 -5.78 4.79 -1.74
CA THR A 553 -5.69 3.58 -2.57
C THR A 553 -4.29 3.40 -3.18
N GLY A 554 -3.24 3.99 -2.55
CA GLY A 554 -1.89 4.00 -3.11
C GLY A 554 -1.74 4.88 -4.35
N THR A 555 -2.73 5.73 -4.64
CA THR A 555 -2.70 6.69 -5.76
C THR A 555 -2.40 8.10 -5.26
N LEU A 556 -2.04 8.98 -6.21
CA LEU A 556 -1.66 10.35 -5.88
C LEU A 556 -2.81 11.12 -5.24
N ARG A 557 -2.54 11.74 -4.10
CA ARG A 557 -3.47 12.51 -3.30
C ARG A 557 -2.89 13.85 -2.90
N LEU A 558 -3.80 14.75 -2.56
CA LEU A 558 -3.54 16.07 -2.02
C LEU A 558 -4.09 16.17 -0.61
N SER A 559 -3.30 16.59 0.37
CA SER A 559 -3.75 17.05 1.67
C SER A 559 -3.16 18.41 1.99
N PHE A 560 -3.75 19.15 2.92
CA PHE A 560 -3.33 20.51 3.23
C PHE A 560 -3.63 20.88 4.67
N GLY A 561 -3.02 21.95 5.13
CA GLY A 561 -3.22 22.51 6.46
C GLY A 561 -2.43 23.80 6.63
N ALA A 562 -2.55 24.44 7.78
CA ALA A 562 -1.74 25.58 8.14
C ALA A 562 -0.56 25.16 9.01
N VAL A 563 0.57 25.84 8.85
CA VAL A 563 1.70 25.72 9.79
C VAL A 563 1.26 26.26 11.15
N LYS A 564 1.40 25.44 12.19
CA LYS A 564 1.10 25.80 13.58
C LYS A 564 2.17 25.30 14.52
N GLY A 565 2.50 26.15 15.51
CA GLY A 565 3.30 25.74 16.64
C GLY A 565 2.49 24.91 17.66
N TYR A 566 3.19 24.19 18.51
CA TYR A 566 2.63 23.50 19.67
C TYR A 566 3.59 23.65 20.85
N VAL A 567 3.09 23.42 22.05
CA VAL A 567 3.90 23.40 23.26
C VAL A 567 4.09 21.95 23.66
N GLU A 568 5.34 21.54 23.76
CA GLU A 568 5.72 20.23 24.32
C GLU A 568 5.88 20.40 25.84
N ASN A 569 5.18 19.57 26.61
CA ASN A 569 5.21 19.57 28.08
C ASN A 569 6.22 18.55 28.62
#